data_5fab0f9c7cef303c21d297aed5f45ce1
#
_entry.id   5fab0f9c7cef303c21d297aed5f45ce1
#
_cell.length_a   1.000
_cell.length_b   1.000
_cell.length_c   1.000
_cell.angle_alpha   90.00
_cell.angle_beta   90.00
_cell.angle_gamma   90.00
#
_symmetry.space_group_name_H-M   'P 1'
#
loop_
_entity.id
_entity.type
_entity.pdbx_description
1 polymer ?
#
loop_
_entity_poly.entity_id
_entity_poly.type
_entity_poly.pdbx_seq_one_letter_code
_entity_poly.pdbx_strand_id
1 'polypeptide(L)' 'WSGEDNVAFTNQIEGFRNDFQKMERLMRDYAAYLRKVAESYRTTQDNVAAKAKTLSQGS' A
#
# COMPACT_ATOMS: atom_id res chain seq x y z
N TRP A 1 6.42 37.18 19.39
CA TRP A 1 7.00 35.83 19.43
C TRP A 1 8.41 35.90 19.96
N SER A 2 8.67 35.16 21.02
CA SER A 2 10.06 34.98 21.47
C SER A 2 10.75 33.97 20.56
N GLY A 3 12.08 34.01 20.54
CA GLY A 3 12.87 33.05 19.76
C GLY A 3 12.63 31.61 20.19
N GLU A 4 12.35 31.40 21.49
CA GLU A 4 12.05 30.08 22.04
C GLU A 4 10.76 29.51 21.49
N ASP A 5 9.71 30.33 21.39
CA ASP A 5 8.42 29.91 20.84
C ASP A 5 8.56 29.54 19.38
N ASN A 6 9.34 30.29 18.64
CA ASN A 6 9.60 30.03 17.22
C ASN A 6 10.33 28.71 17.01
N VAL A 7 11.35 28.44 17.85
CA VAL A 7 12.11 27.19 17.78
C VAL A 7 11.22 26.00 18.13
N ALA A 8 10.40 26.12 19.20
CA ALA A 8 9.48 25.06 19.59
C ALA A 8 8.48 24.75 18.50
N PHE A 9 7.93 25.78 17.87
CA PHE A 9 6.98 25.61 16.76
C PHE A 9 7.64 24.92 15.57
N THR A 10 8.86 25.35 15.22
CA THR A 10 9.62 24.73 14.13
C THR A 10 9.89 23.27 14.39
N ASN A 11 10.28 22.92 15.62
CA ASN A 11 10.54 21.53 16.00
C ASN A 11 9.27 20.69 15.90
N GLN A 12 8.12 21.25 16.27
CA GLN A 12 6.85 20.56 16.17
C GLN A 12 6.48 20.29 14.72
N ILE A 13 6.67 21.26 13.84
CA ILE A 13 6.43 21.11 12.41
C ILE A 13 7.34 20.04 11.82
N GLU A 14 8.61 20.01 12.22
CA GLU A 14 9.56 18.99 11.78
C GLU A 14 9.11 17.58 12.20
N GLY A 15 8.59 17.46 13.43
CA GLY A 15 8.03 16.20 13.91
C GLY A 15 6.87 15.72 13.07
N PHE A 16 5.94 16.62 12.74
CA PHE A 16 4.81 16.30 11.86
C PHE A 16 5.28 15.89 10.47
N ARG A 17 6.27 16.59 9.94
CA ARG A 17 6.81 16.27 8.63
C ARG A 17 7.38 14.86 8.59
N ASN A 18 8.13 14.47 9.61
CA ASN A 18 8.68 13.12 9.72
C ASN A 18 7.56 12.08 9.79
N ASP A 19 6.52 12.35 10.55
CA ASP A 19 5.37 11.46 10.67
C ASP A 19 4.64 11.30 9.34
N PHE A 20 4.45 12.39 8.60
CA PHE A 20 3.84 12.35 7.28
C PHE A 20 4.67 11.54 6.29
N GLN A 21 5.99 11.67 6.36
CA GLN A 21 6.88 10.89 5.50
C GLN A 21 6.78 9.39 5.79
N LYS A 22 6.68 9.02 7.07
CA LYS A 22 6.48 7.63 7.48
C LYS A 22 5.14 7.10 6.99
N MET A 23 4.09 7.90 7.10
CA MET A 23 2.76 7.54 6.62
C MET A 23 2.76 7.35 5.11
N GLU A 24 3.41 8.24 4.37
CA GLU A 24 3.52 8.14 2.92
C GLU A 24 4.19 6.83 2.51
N ARG A 25 5.29 6.47 3.18
CA ARG A 25 6.00 5.22 2.91
C ARG A 25 5.11 4.02 3.19
N LEU A 26 4.42 4.05 4.32
CA LEU A 26 3.50 2.97 4.70
C LEU A 26 2.39 2.80 3.67
N MET A 27 1.84 3.91 3.19
CA MET A 27 0.79 3.89 2.18
C MET A 27 1.29 3.31 0.86
N ARG A 28 2.51 3.65 0.46
CA ARG A 28 3.12 3.09 -0.75
C ARG A 28 3.35 1.59 -0.62
N ASP A 29 3.84 1.16 0.53
CA ASP A 29 4.08 -0.26 0.79
C ASP A 29 2.76 -1.03 0.77
N TYR A 30 1.74 -0.47 1.37
CA TYR A 30 0.41 -1.09 1.37
C TYR A 30 -0.18 -1.16 -0.02
N ALA A 31 -0.02 -0.10 -0.81
CA ALA A 31 -0.49 -0.10 -2.19
C ALA A 31 0.21 -1.17 -3.04
N ALA A 32 1.53 -1.34 -2.84
CA ALA A 32 2.29 -2.39 -3.52
C ALA A 32 1.80 -3.78 -3.11
N TYR A 33 1.52 -3.96 -1.82
CA TYR A 33 0.96 -5.21 -1.31
C TYR A 33 -0.40 -5.51 -1.96
N LEU A 34 -1.27 -4.52 -2.03
CA LEU A 34 -2.59 -4.69 -2.65
C LEU A 34 -2.49 -5.07 -4.13
N ARG A 35 -1.52 -4.52 -4.84
CA ARG A 35 -1.28 -4.90 -6.23
C ARG A 35 -0.89 -6.35 -6.35
N LYS A 36 0.00 -6.82 -5.47
CA LYS A 36 0.40 -8.23 -5.45
C LYS A 36 -0.77 -9.14 -5.16
N VAL A 37 -1.61 -8.77 -4.21
CA VAL A 37 -2.82 -9.53 -3.88
C VAL A 37 -3.75 -9.60 -5.07
N ALA A 38 -3.95 -8.47 -5.75
CA ALA A 38 -4.82 -8.41 -6.93
C ALA A 38 -4.28 -9.28 -8.06
N GLU A 39 -2.96 -9.25 -8.28
CA GLU A 39 -2.32 -10.09 -9.30
C GLU A 39 -2.46 -11.58 -8.97
N SER A 40 -2.25 -11.95 -7.72
CA SER A 40 -2.40 -13.33 -7.27
C SER A 40 -3.84 -13.80 -7.43
N TYR A 41 -4.79 -12.96 -7.08
CA TYR A 41 -6.20 -13.27 -7.26
C TYR A 41 -6.53 -13.49 -8.73
N ARG A 42 -6.07 -12.62 -9.60
CA ARG A 42 -6.30 -12.72 -11.04
C ARG A 42 -5.71 -14.00 -11.60
N THR A 43 -4.47 -14.31 -11.23
CA THR A 43 -3.81 -15.55 -11.67
C THR A 43 -4.58 -16.78 -11.21
N THR A 44 -5.05 -16.79 -9.97
CA THR A 44 -5.84 -17.88 -9.41
C THR A 44 -7.16 -18.04 -10.19
N GLN A 45 -7.85 -16.94 -10.48
CA GLN A 45 -9.08 -16.97 -11.24
C GLN A 45 -8.86 -17.49 -12.66
N ASP A 46 -7.78 -17.07 -13.31
CA ASP A 46 -7.43 -17.56 -14.64
C ASP A 46 -7.16 -19.05 -14.61
N ASN A 47 -6.45 -19.55 -13.60
CA ASN A 47 -6.18 -20.98 -13.46
C ASN A 47 -7.44 -21.79 -13.19
N VAL A 48 -8.34 -21.28 -12.34
CA VAL A 48 -9.61 -21.93 -12.08
C VAL A 48 -10.46 -22.00 -13.31
N ALA A 49 -10.54 -20.92 -14.09
CA ALA A 49 -11.31 -20.87 -15.32
C ALA A 49 -10.75 -21.86 -16.35
N ALA A 50 -9.43 -21.93 -16.49
CA ALA A 50 -8.77 -22.88 -17.39
C ALA A 50 -9.08 -24.32 -17.00
N LYS A 51 -9.00 -24.65 -15.70
CA LYS A 51 -9.32 -25.98 -15.19
C LYS A 51 -10.78 -26.35 -15.43
N ALA A 52 -11.68 -25.42 -15.16
CA ALA A 52 -13.11 -25.64 -15.36
C ALA A 52 -13.41 -25.94 -16.84
N LYS A 53 -12.75 -25.20 -17.74
CA LYS A 53 -12.89 -25.41 -19.18
C LYS A 53 -12.38 -26.80 -19.60
N THR A 54 -11.25 -27.20 -19.07
CA THR A 54 -10.66 -28.52 -19.36
C THR A 54 -11.56 -29.64 -18.88
N LEU A 55 -12.10 -29.54 -17.67
CA LEU A 55 -13.02 -30.53 -17.12
C LEU A 55 -14.30 -30.61 -17.94
N SER A 56 -14.82 -29.49 -18.38
CA SER A 56 -16.03 -29.43 -19.20
C SER A 56 -15.80 -30.09 -20.56
N GLN A 57 -14.64 -29.93 -21.16
CA GLN A 57 -14.30 -30.53 -22.44
C GLN A 57 -13.95 -32.01 -22.32
N GLY A 58 -13.51 -32.44 -21.16
CA GLY A 58 -13.11 -33.81 -20.92
C GLY A 58 -14.25 -34.77 -20.63
N SER A 59 -15.44 -34.23 -20.43
CA SER A 59 -16.61 -35.07 -20.12
C SER A 59 -17.44 -35.41 -21.42
#